data_9b2035ad29580e83c78d0fb6326f8cdf
#
_entry.id   9b2035ad29580e83c78d0fb6326f8cdf
#
_cell.length_a   1.000
_cell.length_b   1.000
_cell.length_c   1.000
_cell.angle_alpha   90.00
_cell.angle_beta   90.00
_cell.angle_gamma   90.00
#
_symmetry.space_group_name_H-M   'P 1'
#
loop_
_entity.id
_entity.type
_entity.pdbx_description
1 polymer ?
#
loop_
_entity_poly.entity_id
_entity_poly.type
_entity_poly.pdbx_seq_one_letter_code
_entity_poly.pdbx_strand_id
1 'polypeptide(L)'
;MKTKMQLVLALMLGLITGMKGQNVSTRTNEFEADFSDPKRLVNSTVPTIHWIEPVAETNYAQDPKFKIKVQVESLSAIRNITLSIKESLVSAARGAQMIQPSNDSDKHKMVIEKNITLMDGANVVEVMVENAEGVKTISQRSINVGATALTDASKLDRTDYAILFTTNDYDNWPDLVNPVNDGRMVAEELKINYGFKVEIMEGGSQSDILKKLRDYAEKKYKPLDQFFIFFAGHGQYDRTFGEGFVVTKESLANDEAKTTYLSHNRLRSIINNIPCDHIFLAMDVCFGGTFDAALAHRGMDDEVYKEASQAEMVTRKLTYKTRRFLTSGGKEYVPDGRPGMNSPFARKLLEAFRGRGGKDLILTLGEINTYVEALKPQPRSGEFGDNAPGSDFVFVIK
;
A
#
# COMPACT_ATOMS: atom_id res chain seq x y z
N MET A 1 -54.19 -14.75 -24.04
CA MET A 1 -52.88 -14.90 -23.35
C MET A 1 -52.58 -13.79 -22.32
N LYS A 2 -53.47 -12.80 -22.12
CA LYS A 2 -53.26 -11.69 -21.14
C LYS A 2 -53.93 -11.92 -19.76
N THR A 3 -54.84 -12.85 -19.64
CA THR A 3 -55.65 -13.06 -18.43
C THR A 3 -55.01 -14.02 -17.40
N LYS A 4 -54.00 -14.83 -17.79
CA LYS A 4 -53.33 -15.75 -16.86
C LYS A 4 -52.15 -15.10 -16.09
N MET A 5 -51.65 -13.94 -16.54
CA MET A 5 -50.51 -13.25 -15.89
C MET A 5 -50.94 -12.36 -14.71
N GLN A 6 -52.21 -11.92 -14.67
CA GLN A 6 -52.73 -11.11 -13.56
C GLN A 6 -53.09 -11.94 -12.32
N LEU A 7 -53.41 -13.23 -12.46
CA LEU A 7 -53.76 -14.10 -11.35
C LEU A 7 -52.51 -14.58 -10.54
N VAL A 8 -51.34 -14.67 -11.18
CA VAL A 8 -50.07 -15.06 -10.51
C VAL A 8 -49.53 -13.89 -9.69
N LEU A 9 -49.74 -12.64 -10.13
CA LEU A 9 -49.26 -11.46 -9.41
C LEU A 9 -50.11 -11.17 -8.14
N ALA A 10 -51.41 -11.52 -8.15
CA ALA A 10 -52.27 -11.37 -7.00
C ALA A 10 -52.02 -12.43 -5.89
N LEU A 11 -51.48 -13.62 -6.25
CA LEU A 11 -51.17 -14.66 -5.26
C LEU A 11 -49.83 -14.44 -4.57
N MET A 12 -48.90 -13.67 -5.19
CA MET A 12 -47.61 -13.32 -4.57
C MET A 12 -47.72 -12.13 -3.59
N LEU A 13 -48.74 -11.27 -3.70
CA LEU A 13 -48.98 -10.17 -2.75
C LEU A 13 -49.71 -10.59 -1.47
N GLY A 14 -50.31 -11.77 -1.43
CA GLY A 14 -51.09 -12.28 -0.27
C GLY A 14 -50.26 -12.98 0.81
N LEU A 15 -48.97 -13.19 0.62
CA LEU A 15 -48.10 -13.96 1.54
C LEU A 15 -47.14 -13.11 2.38
N ILE A 16 -47.22 -11.77 2.31
CA ILE A 16 -46.33 -10.85 3.02
C ILE A 16 -46.98 -10.16 4.23
N THR A 17 -48.19 -10.56 4.64
CA THR A 17 -48.90 -9.94 5.77
C THR A 17 -48.83 -10.77 7.06
N GLY A 18 -47.64 -11.18 7.48
CA GLY A 18 -47.51 -12.03 8.68
C GLY A 18 -46.27 -11.80 9.57
N MET A 19 -45.45 -10.79 9.31
CA MET A 19 -44.33 -10.46 10.21
C MET A 19 -44.54 -9.07 10.82
N LYS A 20 -44.90 -9.03 12.11
CA LYS A 20 -44.79 -7.83 12.94
C LYS A 20 -43.33 -7.56 13.19
N GLY A 21 -42.66 -6.87 12.28
CA GLY A 21 -41.37 -6.27 12.52
C GLY A 21 -41.54 -4.96 13.31
N GLN A 22 -40.74 -4.77 14.33
CA GLN A 22 -40.67 -3.52 15.07
C GLN A 22 -40.30 -2.39 14.10
N ASN A 23 -41.11 -1.34 14.06
CA ASN A 23 -40.84 -0.11 13.32
C ASN A 23 -39.69 0.63 14.04
N VAL A 24 -38.46 0.39 13.64
CA VAL A 24 -37.35 1.33 13.90
C VAL A 24 -37.43 2.39 12.81
N SER A 25 -38.13 3.50 13.07
CA SER A 25 -38.08 4.66 12.19
C SER A 25 -36.74 5.40 12.44
N THR A 26 -35.68 5.01 11.77
CA THR A 26 -34.55 5.92 11.53
C THR A 26 -35.03 6.92 10.47
N ARG A 27 -35.44 8.12 10.89
CA ARG A 27 -35.54 9.26 10.00
C ARG A 27 -34.10 9.69 9.64
N THR A 28 -33.56 9.13 8.58
CA THR A 28 -32.53 9.83 7.81
C THR A 28 -33.29 10.96 7.09
N ASN A 29 -32.88 12.21 7.27
CA ASN A 29 -33.28 13.28 6.38
C ASN A 29 -32.88 12.85 4.98
N GLU A 30 -33.83 12.57 4.11
CA GLU A 30 -33.56 12.34 2.69
C GLU A 30 -32.93 13.62 2.15
N PHE A 31 -31.71 13.53 1.75
CA PHE A 31 -31.00 14.58 1.03
C PHE A 31 -31.18 14.30 -0.47
N GLU A 32 -32.10 15.00 -1.07
CA GLU A 32 -32.32 14.95 -2.53
C GLU A 32 -31.24 15.81 -3.19
N ALA A 33 -30.15 15.17 -3.68
CA ALA A 33 -29.13 15.84 -4.46
C ALA A 33 -29.54 15.82 -5.93
N ASP A 34 -29.96 16.96 -6.45
CA ASP A 34 -30.19 17.17 -7.87
C ASP A 34 -28.85 17.41 -8.59
N PHE A 35 -28.35 16.40 -9.28
CA PHE A 35 -27.10 16.44 -10.06
C PHE A 35 -27.30 17.00 -11.49
N SER A 36 -28.50 17.45 -11.85
CA SER A 36 -28.81 17.94 -13.20
C SER A 36 -28.34 19.38 -13.47
N ASP A 37 -28.05 20.16 -12.41
CA ASP A 37 -27.54 21.53 -12.52
C ASP A 37 -26.13 21.68 -11.96
N PRO A 38 -25.08 21.76 -12.82
CA PRO A 38 -23.70 21.95 -12.39
C PRO A 38 -23.46 23.23 -11.56
N LYS A 39 -24.32 24.23 -11.69
CA LYS A 39 -24.23 25.47 -10.91
C LYS A 39 -24.74 25.32 -9.47
N ARG A 40 -25.58 24.33 -9.19
CA ARG A 40 -26.04 24.02 -7.82
C ARG A 40 -25.01 23.29 -6.97
N LEU A 41 -24.13 22.51 -7.61
CA LEU A 41 -23.01 21.83 -6.93
C LEU A 41 -21.91 22.80 -6.45
N VAL A 42 -21.83 24.01 -7.03
CA VAL A 42 -20.85 25.04 -6.66
C VAL A 42 -21.31 25.86 -5.44
N ASN A 43 -22.55 25.77 -5.03
CA ASN A 43 -23.12 26.50 -3.88
C ASN A 43 -23.29 25.64 -2.63
N SER A 44 -22.36 24.71 -2.39
CA SER A 44 -22.34 23.97 -1.12
C SER A 44 -21.96 24.95 0.01
N THR A 45 -22.88 25.14 0.97
CA THR A 45 -22.62 25.91 2.18
C THR A 45 -21.75 25.17 3.18
N VAL A 46 -21.37 23.92 2.88
CA VAL A 46 -20.55 23.07 3.75
C VAL A 46 -19.13 23.66 3.83
N PRO A 47 -18.62 23.98 5.04
CA PRO A 47 -17.26 24.47 5.18
C PRO A 47 -16.25 23.43 4.74
N THR A 48 -15.13 23.86 4.16
CA THR A 48 -13.99 23.01 3.81
C THR A 48 -12.81 23.28 4.73
N ILE A 49 -12.07 22.20 5.06
CA ILE A 49 -10.88 22.24 5.91
C ILE A 49 -9.70 21.67 5.15
N HIS A 50 -8.70 22.52 4.89
CA HIS A 50 -7.47 22.15 4.21
C HIS A 50 -6.29 22.19 5.17
N TRP A 51 -5.68 21.03 5.42
CA TRP A 51 -4.45 20.94 6.20
C TRP A 51 -3.25 21.35 5.34
N ILE A 52 -2.61 22.44 5.71
CA ILE A 52 -1.35 22.91 5.11
C ILE A 52 -0.18 22.23 5.81
N GLU A 53 -0.28 22.08 7.17
CA GLU A 53 0.70 21.41 8.02
C GLU A 53 0.00 20.82 9.23
N PRO A 54 0.09 19.51 9.46
CA PRO A 54 0.64 18.50 8.59
C PRO A 54 -0.33 18.15 7.46
N VAL A 55 0.19 17.94 6.27
CA VAL A 55 -0.63 17.56 5.10
C VAL A 55 -1.24 16.18 5.30
N ALA A 56 -0.49 15.36 5.92
CA ALA A 56 -0.74 13.95 6.09
C ALA A 56 -1.75 13.62 7.23
N GLU A 57 -2.50 12.49 7.11
CA GLU A 57 -3.48 12.05 8.12
C GLU A 57 -2.82 11.55 9.40
N THR A 58 -1.71 10.82 9.31
CA THR A 58 -0.91 10.36 10.46
C THR A 58 0.47 11.00 10.41
N ASN A 59 1.02 11.42 11.54
CA ASN A 59 2.31 12.11 11.67
C ASN A 59 3.06 11.63 12.89
N TYR A 60 4.39 11.83 12.88
CA TYR A 60 5.28 11.49 13.99
C TYR A 60 6.11 12.72 14.36
N ALA A 61 6.28 12.95 15.65
CA ALA A 61 7.06 14.04 16.19
C ALA A 61 7.96 13.54 17.33
N GLN A 62 9.21 13.99 17.35
CA GLN A 62 10.12 13.72 18.49
C GLN A 62 9.86 14.67 19.66
N ASP A 63 9.42 15.88 19.35
CA ASP A 63 9.13 16.93 20.32
C ASP A 63 7.62 17.03 20.55
N PRO A 64 7.15 17.13 21.79
CA PRO A 64 5.74 17.40 22.10
C PRO A 64 5.21 18.73 21.53
N LYS A 65 6.08 19.68 21.21
CA LYS A 65 5.67 20.93 20.55
C LYS A 65 5.50 20.70 19.05
N PHE A 66 4.27 20.83 18.58
CA PHE A 66 3.93 20.58 17.18
C PHE A 66 3.23 21.80 16.59
N LYS A 67 3.64 22.18 15.38
CA LYS A 67 3.03 23.29 14.65
C LYS A 67 1.93 22.73 13.75
N ILE A 68 0.77 23.37 13.78
CA ILE A 68 -0.31 23.10 12.84
C ILE A 68 -0.64 24.35 12.03
N LYS A 69 -1.00 24.14 10.77
CA LYS A 69 -1.47 25.17 9.87
C LYS A 69 -2.63 24.64 9.04
N VAL A 70 -3.79 25.26 9.19
CA VAL A 70 -5.04 24.82 8.56
C VAL A 70 -5.72 25.99 7.90
N GLN A 71 -6.16 25.82 6.67
CA GLN A 71 -6.99 26.77 5.94
C GLN A 71 -8.44 26.30 6.00
N VAL A 72 -9.32 27.20 6.37
CA VAL A 72 -10.77 26.98 6.39
C VAL A 72 -11.43 27.91 5.40
N GLU A 73 -12.35 27.38 4.61
CA GLU A 73 -13.16 28.16 3.67
C GLU A 73 -14.64 27.81 3.80
N SER A 74 -15.50 28.79 3.67
CA SER A 74 -16.96 28.60 3.68
C SER A 74 -17.67 29.68 2.89
N LEU A 75 -18.67 29.31 2.09
CA LEU A 75 -19.52 30.27 1.38
C LEU A 75 -20.43 31.03 2.35
N SER A 76 -20.88 30.39 3.42
CA SER A 76 -21.59 31.03 4.53
C SER A 76 -20.59 31.44 5.61
N ALA A 77 -20.89 32.53 6.32
CA ALA A 77 -19.96 33.06 7.32
C ALA A 77 -19.57 32.00 8.35
N ILE A 78 -18.28 31.87 8.61
CA ILE A 78 -17.74 31.00 9.65
C ILE A 78 -18.15 31.58 11.02
N ARG A 79 -18.85 30.80 11.83
CA ARG A 79 -19.29 31.17 13.18
C ARG A 79 -18.28 30.82 14.24
N ASN A 80 -17.84 29.56 14.24
CA ASN A 80 -16.90 29.02 15.20
C ASN A 80 -15.94 28.03 14.56
N ILE A 81 -14.69 28.03 15.01
CA ILE A 81 -13.71 26.99 14.73
C ILE A 81 -13.25 26.44 16.08
N THR A 82 -13.31 25.13 16.24
CA THR A 82 -12.83 24.47 17.45
C THR A 82 -11.64 23.61 17.10
N LEU A 83 -10.51 23.86 17.76
CA LEU A 83 -9.34 23.02 17.73
C LEU A 83 -9.30 22.20 19.01
N SER A 84 -9.28 20.88 18.92
CA SER A 84 -9.24 19.99 20.08
C SER A 84 -8.15 18.92 19.95
N ILE A 85 -7.62 18.47 21.08
CA ILE A 85 -6.63 17.40 21.16
C ILE A 85 -7.23 16.27 22.00
N LYS A 86 -7.18 15.04 21.47
CA LYS A 86 -7.73 13.82 22.05
C LYS A 86 -6.65 12.74 22.12
N GLU A 87 -6.81 11.74 22.98
CA GLU A 87 -5.95 10.54 22.99
C GLU A 87 -6.28 9.57 21.87
N SER A 88 -7.55 9.52 21.48
CA SER A 88 -8.04 8.65 20.40
C SER A 88 -9.27 9.29 19.75
N LEU A 89 -9.73 8.73 18.65
CA LEU A 89 -10.91 9.20 17.92
C LEU A 89 -12.20 9.22 18.77
N VAL A 90 -12.28 8.36 19.78
CA VAL A 90 -13.48 8.20 20.64
C VAL A 90 -13.29 8.78 22.04
N SER A 91 -12.11 9.29 22.39
CA SER A 91 -11.86 9.88 23.70
C SER A 91 -12.37 11.32 23.80
N ALA A 92 -12.68 11.77 25.04
CA ALA A 92 -13.01 13.16 25.30
C ALA A 92 -11.79 14.06 24.98
N ALA A 93 -12.06 15.27 24.51
CA ALA A 93 -10.99 16.24 24.28
C ALA A 93 -10.29 16.62 25.59
N ARG A 94 -8.95 16.56 25.61
CA ARG A 94 -8.14 16.99 26.76
C ARG A 94 -8.00 18.51 26.82
N GLY A 95 -8.15 19.16 25.67
CA GLY A 95 -8.16 20.61 25.55
C GLY A 95 -8.90 21.00 24.28
N ALA A 96 -9.71 22.03 24.39
CA ALA A 96 -10.40 22.60 23.24
C ALA A 96 -10.20 24.12 23.24
N GLN A 97 -9.77 24.66 22.10
CA GLN A 97 -9.65 26.09 21.87
C GLN A 97 -10.68 26.52 20.84
N MET A 98 -11.54 27.45 21.21
CA MET A 98 -12.45 28.08 20.26
C MET A 98 -11.75 29.29 19.63
N ILE A 99 -11.83 29.37 18.32
CA ILE A 99 -11.27 30.44 17.50
C ILE A 99 -12.42 31.08 16.74
N GLN A 100 -12.56 32.37 16.82
CA GLN A 100 -13.58 33.14 16.09
C GLN A 100 -12.92 34.04 15.05
N PRO A 101 -13.54 34.25 13.89
CA PRO A 101 -13.06 35.22 12.92
C PRO A 101 -12.96 36.62 13.54
N SER A 102 -11.84 37.27 13.37
CA SER A 102 -11.55 38.59 13.99
C SER A 102 -11.94 39.77 13.12
N ASN A 103 -12.16 39.55 11.83
CA ASN A 103 -12.55 40.58 10.86
C ASN A 103 -13.45 40.00 9.77
N ASP A 104 -14.00 40.84 8.89
CA ASP A 104 -14.92 40.41 7.83
C ASP A 104 -14.27 39.53 6.76
N SER A 105 -12.98 39.69 6.50
CA SER A 105 -12.26 38.85 5.53
C SER A 105 -12.09 37.42 6.05
N ASP A 106 -11.95 37.23 7.37
CA ASP A 106 -11.79 35.91 8.00
C ASP A 106 -13.11 35.12 8.07
N LYS A 107 -14.26 35.77 7.88
CA LYS A 107 -15.56 35.11 7.96
C LYS A 107 -15.79 34.07 6.87
N HIS A 108 -15.11 34.16 5.73
CA HIS A 108 -15.29 33.24 4.61
C HIS A 108 -14.03 32.41 4.31
N LYS A 109 -12.87 32.93 4.68
CA LYS A 109 -11.59 32.24 4.50
C LYS A 109 -10.61 32.63 5.60
N MET A 110 -10.12 31.67 6.34
CA MET A 110 -9.19 31.88 7.43
C MET A 110 -8.06 30.84 7.42
N VAL A 111 -6.85 31.29 7.69
CA VAL A 111 -5.69 30.43 7.95
C VAL A 111 -5.38 30.46 9.44
N ILE A 112 -5.41 29.29 10.06
CA ILE A 112 -5.10 29.10 11.47
C ILE A 112 -3.70 28.50 11.54
N GLU A 113 -2.80 29.19 12.24
CA GLU A 113 -1.45 28.71 12.54
C GLU A 113 -1.27 28.69 14.04
N LYS A 114 -0.99 27.51 14.62
CA LYS A 114 -0.86 27.31 16.07
C LYS A 114 0.26 26.35 16.40
N ASN A 115 1.00 26.68 17.45
CA ASN A 115 1.86 25.73 18.14
C ASN A 115 1.03 25.06 19.25
N ILE A 116 0.93 23.74 19.20
CA ILE A 116 0.21 22.92 20.17
C ILE A 116 1.21 22.08 20.95
N THR A 117 0.85 21.73 22.18
CA THR A 117 1.63 20.80 22.99
C THR A 117 0.87 19.47 23.05
N LEU A 118 1.50 18.44 22.58
CA LEU A 118 0.99 17.08 22.53
C LEU A 118 1.56 16.28 23.72
N MET A 119 0.97 15.13 24.01
CA MET A 119 1.53 14.21 25.01
C MET A 119 2.35 13.13 24.31
N ASP A 120 3.24 12.48 25.05
CA ASP A 120 3.92 11.29 24.54
C ASP A 120 2.91 10.20 24.15
N GLY A 121 3.16 9.55 23.02
CA GLY A 121 2.25 8.57 22.43
C GLY A 121 1.25 9.17 21.42
N ALA A 122 0.13 8.49 21.24
CA ALA A 122 -0.87 8.84 20.25
C ALA A 122 -1.69 10.09 20.65
N ASN A 123 -1.81 11.02 19.72
CA ASN A 123 -2.65 12.22 19.84
C ASN A 123 -3.48 12.36 18.57
N VAL A 124 -4.74 12.76 18.73
CA VAL A 124 -5.62 13.13 17.61
C VAL A 124 -5.90 14.63 17.70
N VAL A 125 -5.46 15.38 16.71
CA VAL A 125 -5.77 16.80 16.56
C VAL A 125 -6.98 16.94 15.66
N GLU A 126 -8.06 17.51 16.19
CA GLU A 126 -9.32 17.68 15.50
C GLU A 126 -9.60 19.16 15.26
N VAL A 127 -9.97 19.52 14.06
CA VAL A 127 -10.50 20.83 13.71
C VAL A 127 -11.95 20.67 13.31
N MET A 128 -12.85 21.36 14.00
CA MET A 128 -14.27 21.46 13.68
C MET A 128 -14.59 22.90 13.30
N VAL A 129 -15.28 23.06 12.19
CA VAL A 129 -15.77 24.36 11.70
C VAL A 129 -17.28 24.36 11.68
N GLU A 130 -17.88 25.40 12.21
CA GLU A 130 -19.32 25.63 12.16
C GLU A 130 -19.59 26.97 11.46
N ASN A 131 -20.46 26.98 10.45
CA ASN A 131 -20.85 28.20 9.78
C ASN A 131 -22.13 28.82 10.41
N ALA A 132 -22.55 29.99 9.90
CA ALA A 132 -23.70 30.71 10.40
C ALA A 132 -25.03 29.96 10.21
N GLU A 133 -25.07 29.00 9.30
CA GLU A 133 -26.23 28.12 9.04
C GLU A 133 -26.26 26.90 9.97
N GLY A 134 -25.24 26.76 10.85
CA GLY A 134 -25.12 25.63 11.78
C GLY A 134 -24.54 24.36 11.15
N VAL A 135 -24.07 24.42 9.89
CA VAL A 135 -23.43 23.28 9.21
C VAL A 135 -22.01 23.10 9.78
N LYS A 136 -21.67 21.85 10.11
CA LYS A 136 -20.40 21.48 10.72
C LYS A 136 -19.57 20.60 9.83
N THR A 137 -18.29 20.87 9.73
CA THR A 137 -17.28 20.01 9.13
C THR A 137 -16.21 19.70 10.14
N ILE A 138 -15.78 18.44 10.19
CA ILE A 138 -14.73 17.96 11.09
C ILE A 138 -13.63 17.35 10.24
N SER A 139 -12.37 17.68 10.56
CA SER A 139 -11.20 17.03 9.98
C SER A 139 -10.16 16.78 11.07
N GLN A 140 -9.46 15.65 10.98
CA GLN A 140 -8.58 15.15 12.03
C GLN A 140 -7.20 14.82 11.46
N ARG A 141 -6.19 14.87 12.35
CA ARG A 141 -4.84 14.38 12.10
C ARG A 141 -4.36 13.62 13.33
N SER A 142 -3.82 12.42 13.11
CA SER A 142 -3.13 11.64 14.15
C SER A 142 -1.69 12.07 14.23
N ILE A 143 -1.18 12.31 15.44
CA ILE A 143 0.21 12.69 15.70
C ILE A 143 0.75 11.84 16.84
N ASN A 144 1.73 10.99 16.56
CA ASN A 144 2.43 10.19 17.55
C ASN A 144 3.69 10.93 18.00
N VAL A 145 3.82 11.18 19.32
CA VAL A 145 4.93 11.93 19.90
C VAL A 145 5.83 11.01 20.70
N GLY A 146 7.13 11.24 20.61
CA GLY A 146 8.16 10.59 21.41
C GLY A 146 9.09 9.69 20.64
N ALA A 147 10.29 9.49 21.16
CA ALA A 147 11.33 8.64 20.59
C ALA A 147 10.92 7.16 20.46
N THR A 148 9.94 6.71 21.23
CA THR A 148 9.40 5.35 21.21
C THR A 148 8.64 5.03 19.93
N ALA A 149 7.97 6.00 19.32
CA ALA A 149 7.19 5.79 18.11
C ALA A 149 8.06 5.43 16.88
N LEU A 150 9.26 6.03 16.79
CA LEU A 150 10.21 5.80 15.69
C LEU A 150 11.18 4.64 15.95
N THR A 151 11.39 4.26 17.22
CA THR A 151 12.42 3.27 17.59
C THR A 151 11.86 1.87 17.84
N ASP A 152 10.55 1.73 17.96
CA ASP A 152 9.95 0.48 18.46
C ASP A 152 10.02 -0.65 17.40
N ALA A 153 9.73 -0.36 16.15
CA ALA A 153 9.86 -1.35 15.07
C ALA A 153 11.32 -1.73 14.76
N SER A 154 12.27 -0.81 15.01
CA SER A 154 13.70 -1.09 14.85
C SER A 154 14.27 -1.98 15.96
N LYS A 155 13.59 -2.08 17.11
CA LYS A 155 13.96 -2.95 18.24
C LYS A 155 13.48 -4.39 18.09
N LEU A 156 12.64 -4.69 17.10
CA LEU A 156 12.24 -6.05 16.83
C LEU A 156 13.47 -6.88 16.45
N ASP A 157 13.60 -8.04 17.10
CA ASP A 157 14.69 -8.98 16.82
C ASP A 157 14.46 -9.68 15.47
N ARG A 158 14.75 -8.96 14.40
CA ARG A 158 14.61 -9.43 13.03
C ARG A 158 15.79 -9.02 12.16
N THR A 159 15.99 -9.75 11.10
CA THR A 159 16.95 -9.44 10.03
C THR A 159 16.21 -9.48 8.70
N ASP A 160 16.35 -8.42 7.92
CA ASP A 160 15.81 -8.34 6.58
C ASP A 160 16.91 -8.70 5.59
N TYR A 161 16.69 -9.73 4.76
CA TYR A 161 17.62 -10.21 3.74
C TYR A 161 17.12 -9.83 2.35
N ALA A 162 18.03 -9.58 1.42
CA ALA A 162 17.70 -9.41 0.02
C ALA A 162 18.74 -10.08 -0.88
N ILE A 163 18.26 -10.70 -1.97
CA ILE A 163 19.08 -11.16 -3.09
C ILE A 163 18.51 -10.59 -4.39
N LEU A 164 19.37 -10.00 -5.20
CA LEU A 164 18.99 -9.43 -6.48
C LEU A 164 19.74 -10.17 -7.59
N PHE A 165 19.01 -10.74 -8.54
CA PHE A 165 19.51 -11.39 -9.73
C PHE A 165 19.27 -10.46 -10.92
N THR A 166 20.35 -10.00 -11.54
CA THR A 166 20.29 -9.02 -12.62
C THR A 166 21.16 -9.46 -13.78
N THR A 167 20.69 -9.32 -15.00
CA THR A 167 21.46 -9.74 -16.18
C THR A 167 21.31 -8.70 -17.29
N ASN A 168 22.44 -8.10 -17.69
CA ASN A 168 22.55 -7.25 -18.88
C ASN A 168 23.08 -8.06 -20.06
N ASP A 169 24.20 -8.77 -19.84
CA ASP A 169 24.98 -9.42 -20.90
C ASP A 169 24.59 -10.90 -21.00
N TYR A 170 24.13 -11.32 -22.16
CA TYR A 170 23.66 -12.67 -22.47
C TYR A 170 24.52 -13.34 -23.53
N ASP A 171 24.78 -14.64 -23.34
CA ASP A 171 25.60 -15.39 -24.29
C ASP A 171 24.90 -15.63 -25.63
N ASN A 172 23.54 -15.73 -25.62
CA ASN A 172 22.76 -16.11 -26.79
C ASN A 172 21.49 -15.24 -27.01
N TRP A 173 21.28 -14.23 -26.17
CA TRP A 173 20.18 -13.28 -26.28
C TRP A 173 20.73 -11.87 -26.51
N PRO A 174 19.92 -10.95 -27.07
CA PRO A 174 20.31 -9.54 -27.13
C PRO A 174 20.59 -9.00 -25.73
N ASP A 175 21.65 -8.23 -25.60
CA ASP A 175 21.98 -7.57 -24.33
C ASP A 175 20.94 -6.52 -23.96
N LEU A 176 20.74 -6.34 -22.64
CA LEU A 176 19.95 -5.28 -22.04
C LEU A 176 20.87 -4.19 -21.44
N VAL A 177 20.31 -3.06 -21.10
CA VAL A 177 21.11 -1.91 -20.68
C VAL A 177 20.91 -1.57 -19.20
N ASN A 178 19.71 -1.76 -18.67
CA ASN A 178 19.34 -1.21 -17.37
C ASN A 178 19.28 -2.22 -16.20
N PRO A 179 19.04 -3.53 -16.36
CA PRO A 179 18.81 -4.46 -15.26
C PRO A 179 19.86 -4.44 -14.14
N VAL A 180 21.13 -4.38 -14.49
CA VAL A 180 22.23 -4.33 -13.51
C VAL A 180 22.23 -3.01 -12.74
N ASN A 181 22.02 -1.89 -13.44
CA ASN A 181 21.91 -0.58 -12.82
C ASN A 181 20.68 -0.51 -11.90
N ASP A 182 19.55 -1.02 -12.35
CA ASP A 182 18.29 -1.06 -11.58
C ASP A 182 18.47 -1.87 -10.29
N GLY A 183 19.07 -3.06 -10.40
CA GLY A 183 19.35 -3.89 -9.25
C GLY A 183 20.30 -3.22 -8.25
N ARG A 184 21.36 -2.56 -8.73
CA ARG A 184 22.29 -1.82 -7.86
C ARG A 184 21.59 -0.68 -7.11
N MET A 185 20.75 0.10 -7.78
CA MET A 185 19.98 1.18 -7.15
C MET A 185 18.97 0.67 -6.12
N VAL A 186 18.24 -0.40 -6.44
CA VAL A 186 17.34 -1.06 -5.50
C VAL A 186 18.10 -1.58 -4.29
N ALA A 187 19.24 -2.24 -4.50
CA ALA A 187 20.09 -2.76 -3.44
C ALA A 187 20.61 -1.65 -2.51
N GLU A 188 21.00 -0.51 -3.06
CA GLU A 188 21.47 0.65 -2.30
C GLU A 188 20.35 1.22 -1.40
N GLU A 189 19.15 1.42 -1.96
CA GLU A 189 18.00 1.90 -1.18
C GLU A 189 17.66 0.95 -0.04
N LEU A 190 17.60 -0.35 -0.30
CA LEU A 190 17.32 -1.38 0.72
C LEU A 190 18.38 -1.40 1.82
N LYS A 191 19.66 -1.25 1.46
CA LYS A 191 20.77 -1.28 2.39
C LYS A 191 20.84 -0.03 3.26
N ILE A 192 20.73 1.15 2.64
CA ILE A 192 20.93 2.43 3.33
C ILE A 192 19.70 2.82 4.15
N ASN A 193 18.51 2.74 3.56
CA ASN A 193 17.31 3.27 4.18
C ASN A 193 16.52 2.23 4.99
N TYR A 194 16.64 0.94 4.66
CA TYR A 194 15.88 -0.14 5.31
C TYR A 194 16.74 -1.15 6.07
N GLY A 195 18.07 -1.04 5.97
CA GLY A 195 19.03 -1.88 6.71
C GLY A 195 18.99 -3.36 6.34
N PHE A 196 18.62 -3.69 5.10
CA PHE A 196 18.68 -5.06 4.59
C PHE A 196 20.13 -5.55 4.47
N LYS A 197 20.32 -6.85 4.70
CA LYS A 197 21.53 -7.57 4.29
C LYS A 197 21.36 -7.96 2.83
N VAL A 198 22.01 -7.20 1.95
CA VAL A 198 21.79 -7.30 0.50
C VAL A 198 22.95 -8.01 -0.18
N GLU A 199 22.64 -8.98 -1.04
CA GLU A 199 23.54 -9.59 -2.02
C GLU A 199 23.02 -9.30 -3.43
N ILE A 200 23.94 -9.15 -4.39
CA ILE A 200 23.62 -8.99 -5.82
C ILE A 200 24.38 -10.07 -6.59
N MET A 201 23.70 -10.73 -7.51
CA MET A 201 24.30 -11.62 -8.51
C MET A 201 24.06 -11.04 -9.90
N GLU A 202 25.13 -10.60 -10.55
CA GLU A 202 25.10 -10.03 -11.88
C GLU A 202 25.50 -11.11 -12.91
N GLY A 203 24.66 -11.36 -13.92
CA GLY A 203 24.95 -12.29 -15.01
C GLY A 203 25.04 -13.76 -14.56
N GLY A 204 24.21 -14.20 -13.63
CA GLY A 204 24.22 -15.58 -13.15
C GLY A 204 23.64 -16.59 -14.15
N SER A 205 24.28 -17.78 -14.23
CA SER A 205 23.70 -18.95 -14.90
C SER A 205 22.50 -19.51 -14.13
N GLN A 206 21.69 -20.36 -14.76
CA GLN A 206 20.63 -21.08 -14.08
C GLN A 206 21.17 -21.85 -12.86
N SER A 207 22.33 -22.49 -13.01
CA SER A 207 22.98 -23.22 -11.93
C SER A 207 23.38 -22.31 -10.77
N ASP A 208 23.95 -21.14 -11.08
CA ASP A 208 24.37 -20.17 -10.05
C ASP A 208 23.20 -19.63 -9.26
N ILE A 209 22.12 -19.27 -9.95
CA ILE A 209 20.86 -18.79 -9.34
C ILE A 209 20.30 -19.87 -8.40
N LEU A 210 20.19 -21.11 -8.89
CA LEU A 210 19.65 -22.22 -8.10
C LEU A 210 20.53 -22.55 -6.90
N LYS A 211 21.86 -22.51 -7.05
CA LYS A 211 22.80 -22.68 -5.95
C LYS A 211 22.63 -21.57 -4.90
N LYS A 212 22.54 -20.33 -5.33
CA LYS A 212 22.34 -19.20 -4.42
C LYS A 212 20.99 -19.30 -3.67
N LEU A 213 19.92 -19.69 -4.32
CA LEU A 213 18.62 -19.92 -3.65
C LEU A 213 18.71 -21.09 -2.67
N ARG A 214 19.53 -22.13 -2.96
CA ARG A 214 19.79 -23.21 -2.00
C ARG A 214 20.53 -22.70 -0.76
N ASP A 215 21.55 -21.85 -0.91
CA ASP A 215 22.25 -21.25 0.22
C ASP A 215 21.28 -20.53 1.17
N TYR A 216 20.27 -19.84 0.61
CA TYR A 216 19.20 -19.21 1.40
C TYR A 216 18.22 -20.23 2.00
N ALA A 217 17.95 -21.35 1.33
CA ALA A 217 17.10 -22.41 1.88
C ALA A 217 17.77 -23.19 3.04
N GLU A 218 19.09 -23.22 3.11
CA GLU A 218 19.85 -23.84 4.19
C GLU A 218 20.11 -22.90 5.38
N LYS A 219 19.78 -21.61 5.24
CA LYS A 219 19.93 -20.62 6.30
C LYS A 219 18.85 -20.79 7.38
N LYS A 220 19.19 -20.45 8.61
CA LYS A 220 18.23 -20.35 9.72
C LYS A 220 17.68 -18.94 9.82
N TYR A 221 16.37 -18.84 9.96
CA TYR A 221 15.66 -17.58 10.09
C TYR A 221 14.96 -17.49 11.45
N LYS A 222 14.80 -16.26 11.94
CA LYS A 222 13.92 -15.93 13.06
C LYS A 222 12.49 -15.75 12.56
N PRO A 223 11.47 -15.85 13.44
CA PRO A 223 10.07 -15.75 13.02
C PRO A 223 9.69 -14.44 12.30
N LEU A 224 10.38 -13.33 12.60
CA LEU A 224 10.09 -12.03 11.98
C LEU A 224 11.10 -11.65 10.87
N ASP A 225 12.05 -12.52 10.55
CA ASP A 225 12.98 -12.28 9.45
C ASP A 225 12.23 -12.23 8.13
N GLN A 226 12.69 -11.35 7.24
CA GLN A 226 12.11 -11.17 5.91
C GLN A 226 13.14 -11.44 4.83
N PHE A 227 12.66 -11.91 3.68
CA PHE A 227 13.52 -12.17 2.53
C PHE A 227 12.92 -11.57 1.26
N PHE A 228 13.57 -10.56 0.72
CA PHE A 228 13.25 -9.93 -0.56
C PHE A 228 14.07 -10.55 -1.68
N ILE A 229 13.42 -10.94 -2.76
CA ILE A 229 14.05 -11.51 -3.95
C ILE A 229 13.68 -10.62 -5.14
N PHE A 230 14.67 -10.20 -5.91
CA PHE A 230 14.45 -9.36 -7.08
C PHE A 230 15.10 -9.99 -8.32
N PHE A 231 14.37 -10.02 -9.42
CA PHE A 231 14.87 -10.39 -10.73
C PHE A 231 14.73 -9.24 -11.70
N ALA A 232 15.78 -8.93 -12.46
CA ALA A 232 15.75 -7.99 -13.57
C ALA A 232 16.50 -8.54 -14.77
N GLY A 233 15.87 -8.57 -15.93
CA GLY A 233 16.45 -9.13 -17.15
C GLY A 233 15.39 -9.60 -18.15
N HIS A 234 15.79 -10.44 -19.08
CA HIS A 234 14.88 -11.04 -20.04
C HIS A 234 13.94 -12.06 -19.40
N GLY A 235 12.70 -12.07 -19.88
CA GLY A 235 11.72 -13.12 -19.63
C GLY A 235 11.20 -13.68 -20.93
N GLN A 236 10.70 -14.91 -20.90
CA GLN A 236 10.05 -15.55 -22.03
C GLN A 236 8.75 -16.23 -21.60
N TYR A 237 7.82 -16.36 -22.54
CA TYR A 237 6.55 -17.01 -22.32
C TYR A 237 6.32 -18.11 -23.36
N ASP A 238 6.07 -19.33 -22.91
CA ASP A 238 5.61 -20.43 -23.74
C ASP A 238 4.08 -20.39 -23.84
N ARG A 239 3.59 -20.04 -25.03
CA ARG A 239 2.14 -19.96 -25.28
C ARG A 239 1.47 -21.34 -25.31
N THR A 240 2.23 -22.40 -25.63
CA THR A 240 1.71 -23.76 -25.75
C THR A 240 1.37 -24.32 -24.36
N PHE A 241 2.26 -24.14 -23.42
CA PHE A 241 2.08 -24.64 -22.05
C PHE A 241 1.62 -23.58 -21.06
N GLY A 242 1.52 -22.31 -21.46
CA GLY A 242 1.09 -21.21 -20.62
C GLY A 242 2.09 -20.87 -19.51
N GLU A 243 3.38 -21.15 -19.71
CA GLU A 243 4.43 -20.99 -18.70
C GLU A 243 5.36 -19.82 -19.02
N GLY A 244 5.73 -19.07 -17.96
CA GLY A 244 6.74 -18.02 -18.01
C GLY A 244 8.08 -18.48 -17.49
N PHE A 245 9.13 -17.83 -17.97
CA PHE A 245 10.53 -18.17 -17.66
C PHE A 245 11.35 -16.90 -17.44
N VAL A 246 12.31 -17.00 -16.54
CA VAL A 246 13.46 -16.09 -16.49
C VAL A 246 14.51 -16.61 -17.46
N VAL A 247 15.00 -15.75 -18.35
CA VAL A 247 16.13 -16.04 -19.23
C VAL A 247 17.41 -15.79 -18.44
N THR A 248 18.23 -16.82 -18.27
CA THR A 248 19.53 -16.73 -17.59
C THR A 248 20.65 -16.44 -18.60
N LYS A 249 21.83 -16.08 -18.12
CA LYS A 249 22.94 -15.63 -18.97
C LYS A 249 23.21 -16.56 -20.14
N GLU A 250 23.26 -17.87 -19.88
CA GLU A 250 23.60 -18.92 -20.86
C GLU A 250 22.40 -19.47 -21.65
N SER A 251 21.20 -19.00 -21.38
CA SER A 251 19.97 -19.51 -22.03
C SER A 251 20.06 -19.40 -23.55
N LEU A 252 19.69 -20.47 -24.26
CA LEU A 252 19.71 -20.51 -25.72
C LEU A 252 18.47 -19.78 -26.29
N ALA A 253 18.67 -18.91 -27.29
CA ALA A 253 17.56 -18.16 -27.90
C ALA A 253 16.51 -19.08 -28.56
N ASN A 254 16.94 -20.21 -29.12
CA ASN A 254 16.09 -21.16 -29.83
C ASN A 254 15.96 -22.52 -29.13
N ASP A 255 15.74 -22.48 -27.78
CA ASP A 255 15.50 -23.70 -27.01
C ASP A 255 14.00 -24.05 -27.03
N GLU A 256 13.61 -24.95 -27.92
CA GLU A 256 12.21 -25.42 -28.02
C GLU A 256 11.74 -26.13 -26.76
N ALA A 257 12.61 -26.89 -26.12
CA ALA A 257 12.32 -27.64 -24.89
C ALA A 257 12.34 -26.78 -23.61
N LYS A 258 12.76 -25.52 -23.70
CA LYS A 258 12.87 -24.56 -22.58
C LYS A 258 13.75 -25.03 -21.41
N THR A 259 14.68 -25.97 -21.66
CA THR A 259 15.52 -26.59 -20.63
C THR A 259 16.59 -25.63 -20.09
N THR A 260 17.02 -24.66 -20.91
CA THR A 260 18.02 -23.66 -20.52
C THR A 260 17.45 -22.44 -19.81
N TYR A 261 16.12 -22.35 -19.70
CA TYR A 261 15.43 -21.28 -19.02
C TYR A 261 15.03 -21.67 -17.59
N LEU A 262 14.93 -20.70 -16.71
CA LEU A 262 14.45 -20.92 -15.35
C LEU A 262 12.95 -20.70 -15.26
N SER A 263 12.19 -21.78 -15.17
CA SER A 263 10.73 -21.76 -15.15
C SER A 263 10.18 -21.06 -13.89
N HIS A 264 9.12 -20.26 -14.05
CA HIS A 264 8.42 -19.63 -12.95
C HIS A 264 7.82 -20.65 -11.97
N ASN A 265 7.36 -21.80 -12.46
CA ASN A 265 6.84 -22.88 -11.62
C ASN A 265 7.96 -23.47 -10.73
N ARG A 266 9.16 -23.66 -11.27
CA ARG A 266 10.33 -24.13 -10.53
C ARG A 266 10.77 -23.10 -9.50
N LEU A 267 10.85 -21.82 -9.88
CA LEU A 267 11.15 -20.73 -8.96
C LEU A 267 10.15 -20.67 -7.81
N ARG A 268 8.85 -20.72 -8.13
CA ARG A 268 7.77 -20.70 -7.12
C ARG A 268 7.92 -21.83 -6.12
N SER A 269 8.16 -23.06 -6.61
CA SER A 269 8.36 -24.22 -5.74
C SER A 269 9.59 -24.06 -4.84
N ILE A 270 10.72 -23.63 -5.39
CA ILE A 270 11.95 -23.45 -4.62
C ILE A 270 11.78 -22.35 -3.57
N ILE A 271 11.27 -21.18 -3.96
CA ILE A 271 11.10 -20.03 -3.06
C ILE A 271 10.10 -20.35 -1.95
N ASN A 272 9.01 -21.07 -2.26
CA ASN A 272 8.03 -21.48 -1.26
C ASN A 272 8.64 -22.37 -0.15
N ASN A 273 9.65 -23.17 -0.49
CA ASN A 273 10.34 -24.06 0.44
C ASN A 273 11.52 -23.43 1.20
N ILE A 274 11.83 -22.14 0.99
CA ILE A 274 12.80 -21.43 1.81
C ILE A 274 12.20 -21.25 3.22
N PRO A 275 12.92 -21.61 4.31
CA PRO A 275 12.38 -21.60 5.68
C PRO A 275 12.38 -20.18 6.30
N CYS A 276 12.12 -19.16 5.51
CA CYS A 276 11.82 -17.79 5.94
C CYS A 276 10.30 -17.60 5.87
N ASP A 277 9.68 -17.15 6.94
CA ASP A 277 8.23 -17.02 6.96
C ASP A 277 7.71 -15.89 6.05
N HIS A 278 8.51 -14.84 5.82
CA HIS A 278 8.08 -13.68 5.07
C HIS A 278 8.94 -13.50 3.82
N ILE A 279 8.39 -13.83 2.65
CA ILE A 279 9.08 -13.69 1.37
C ILE A 279 8.27 -12.81 0.40
N PHE A 280 8.97 -11.82 -0.17
CA PHE A 280 8.46 -11.00 -1.25
C PHE A 280 9.36 -11.14 -2.49
N LEU A 281 8.75 -11.50 -3.61
CA LEU A 281 9.41 -11.64 -4.90
C LEU A 281 8.97 -10.49 -5.82
N ALA A 282 9.91 -9.68 -6.28
CA ALA A 282 9.68 -8.68 -7.32
C ALA A 282 10.41 -9.11 -8.61
N MET A 283 9.73 -9.01 -9.75
CA MET A 283 10.26 -9.48 -11.04
C MET A 283 10.10 -8.39 -12.10
N ASP A 284 11.19 -7.79 -12.50
CA ASP A 284 11.26 -6.91 -13.66
C ASP A 284 11.73 -7.68 -14.88
N VAL A 285 10.90 -8.60 -15.30
CA VAL A 285 11.11 -9.46 -16.49
C VAL A 285 9.82 -9.51 -17.31
N CYS A 286 9.94 -9.66 -18.64
CA CYS A 286 8.79 -9.88 -19.50
C CYS A 286 8.03 -11.14 -19.04
N PHE A 287 6.70 -11.12 -19.18
CA PHE A 287 5.83 -12.27 -18.88
C PHE A 287 5.81 -12.70 -17.39
N GLY A 288 6.20 -11.83 -16.49
CA GLY A 288 6.20 -12.09 -15.04
C GLY A 288 4.83 -12.48 -14.46
N GLY A 289 3.72 -12.02 -15.06
CA GLY A 289 2.36 -12.27 -14.58
C GLY A 289 1.90 -13.72 -14.60
N THR A 290 2.67 -14.65 -15.18
CA THR A 290 2.40 -16.09 -15.08
C THR A 290 2.71 -16.67 -13.70
N PHE A 291 3.23 -15.86 -12.80
CA PHE A 291 3.47 -16.25 -11.40
C PHE A 291 2.17 -16.36 -10.58
N ASP A 292 1.09 -15.75 -11.06
CA ASP A 292 -0.23 -15.77 -10.42
C ASP A 292 -0.91 -17.15 -10.55
N ALA A 293 -1.29 -17.75 -9.44
CA ALA A 293 -1.95 -19.06 -9.41
C ALA A 293 -3.07 -19.12 -8.37
N ALA A 294 -4.18 -18.37 -8.57
CA ALA A 294 -5.46 -18.50 -7.87
C ALA A 294 -5.88 -17.34 -6.94
N LEU A 295 -7.18 -17.07 -7.02
CA LEU A 295 -7.94 -16.07 -6.26
C LEU A 295 -8.24 -16.55 -4.83
N ALA A 296 -7.99 -15.71 -3.84
CA ALA A 296 -8.30 -15.96 -2.43
C ALA A 296 -9.58 -15.24 -1.98
N HIS A 297 -10.32 -15.87 -1.06
CA HIS A 297 -11.57 -15.36 -0.49
C HIS A 297 -11.32 -14.51 0.77
N ARG A 298 -12.17 -13.48 0.97
CA ARG A 298 -12.19 -12.60 2.15
C ARG A 298 -13.12 -13.16 3.23
N GLY A 299 -12.66 -13.11 4.51
CA GLY A 299 -13.50 -13.26 5.71
C GLY A 299 -13.63 -11.91 6.43
N MET A 300 -14.80 -11.68 7.07
CA MET A 300 -15.08 -10.50 7.90
C MET A 300 -15.14 -10.94 9.37
N ASP A 301 -14.44 -10.21 10.25
CA ASP A 301 -14.68 -10.20 11.68
C ASP A 301 -14.67 -8.77 12.20
N ASP A 302 -15.69 -8.45 13.03
CA ASP A 302 -15.90 -7.15 13.65
C ASP A 302 -15.14 -7.06 14.99
N GLU A 303 -14.02 -6.34 15.02
CA GLU A 303 -13.40 -5.88 16.27
C GLU A 303 -13.29 -4.36 16.31
N VAL A 304 -13.42 -3.81 17.54
CA VAL A 304 -13.33 -2.38 17.81
C VAL A 304 -11.92 -1.88 17.51
N TYR A 305 -11.79 -1.01 16.51
CA TYR A 305 -10.51 -0.48 16.06
C TYR A 305 -9.84 0.40 17.12
N LYS A 306 -8.61 0.00 17.51
CA LYS A 306 -7.62 0.87 18.15
C LYS A 306 -6.45 1.04 17.20
N GLU A 307 -5.88 2.24 17.12
CA GLU A 307 -4.64 2.43 16.36
C GLU A 307 -3.50 1.65 17.02
N ALA A 308 -2.83 0.81 16.24
CA ALA A 308 -1.71 0.02 16.69
C ALA A 308 -0.42 0.86 16.68
N SER A 309 0.49 0.59 17.62
CA SER A 309 1.85 1.11 17.53
C SER A 309 2.58 0.58 16.29
N GLN A 310 3.66 1.24 15.88
CA GLN A 310 4.48 0.83 14.75
C GLN A 310 4.98 -0.63 14.90
N ALA A 311 5.47 -1.00 16.09
CA ALA A 311 5.89 -2.37 16.38
C ALA A 311 4.74 -3.37 16.34
N GLU A 312 3.57 -3.02 16.89
CA GLU A 312 2.36 -3.85 16.80
C GLU A 312 1.90 -4.01 15.37
N MET A 313 1.96 -2.94 14.55
CA MET A 313 1.60 -3.00 13.13
C MET A 313 2.54 -3.93 12.35
N VAL A 314 3.86 -3.79 12.54
CA VAL A 314 4.85 -4.69 11.93
C VAL A 314 4.64 -6.12 12.41
N THR A 315 4.50 -6.35 13.72
CA THR A 315 4.29 -7.69 14.28
C THR A 315 3.01 -8.33 13.74
N ARG A 316 1.91 -7.57 13.67
CA ARG A 316 0.64 -8.05 13.10
C ARG A 316 0.76 -8.40 11.62
N LYS A 317 1.45 -7.56 10.83
CA LYS A 317 1.72 -7.82 9.41
C LYS A 317 2.58 -9.08 9.21
N LEU A 318 3.53 -9.31 10.11
CA LEU A 318 4.43 -10.47 10.10
C LEU A 318 3.98 -11.61 11.04
N THR A 319 2.71 -11.66 11.45
CA THR A 319 2.14 -12.77 12.22
C THR A 319 1.91 -14.01 11.35
N TYR A 320 1.57 -13.78 10.09
CA TYR A 320 1.18 -14.82 9.14
C TYR A 320 2.24 -15.00 8.07
N LYS A 321 2.41 -16.26 7.64
CA LYS A 321 3.37 -16.61 6.59
C LYS A 321 3.07 -15.85 5.29
N THR A 322 4.06 -15.15 4.76
CA THR A 322 3.95 -14.29 3.58
C THR A 322 4.65 -14.90 2.37
N ARG A 323 3.92 -15.03 1.28
CA ARG A 323 4.38 -15.43 -0.05
C ARG A 323 3.73 -14.51 -1.08
N ARG A 324 4.33 -13.33 -1.27
CA ARG A 324 3.80 -12.29 -2.14
C ARG A 324 4.70 -12.06 -3.34
N PHE A 325 4.10 -11.69 -4.46
CA PHE A 325 4.88 -11.30 -5.64
C PHE A 325 4.38 -10.00 -6.26
N LEU A 326 5.26 -9.35 -7.01
CA LEU A 326 4.98 -8.20 -7.85
C LEU A 326 5.82 -8.31 -9.13
N THR A 327 5.18 -8.17 -10.30
CA THR A 327 5.85 -8.28 -11.60
C THR A 327 5.63 -7.03 -12.43
N SER A 328 6.57 -6.67 -13.28
CA SER A 328 6.52 -5.46 -14.12
C SER A 328 5.44 -5.50 -15.22
N GLY A 329 4.89 -6.67 -15.53
CA GLY A 329 3.81 -6.84 -16.48
C GLY A 329 3.14 -8.20 -16.35
N GLY A 330 2.10 -8.43 -17.15
CA GLY A 330 1.38 -9.71 -17.25
C GLY A 330 2.06 -10.69 -18.22
N LYS A 331 1.42 -10.92 -19.36
CA LYS A 331 1.90 -11.77 -20.47
C LYS A 331 2.42 -10.95 -21.65
N GLU A 332 2.75 -9.69 -21.40
CA GLU A 332 3.18 -8.72 -22.39
C GLU A 332 4.69 -8.49 -22.31
N TYR A 333 5.23 -7.94 -23.39
CA TYR A 333 6.59 -7.39 -23.38
C TYR A 333 6.66 -6.13 -22.51
N VAL A 334 7.66 -6.06 -21.67
CA VAL A 334 7.93 -4.91 -20.78
C VAL A 334 9.16 -4.18 -21.28
N PRO A 335 9.11 -2.83 -21.47
CA PRO A 335 10.25 -2.06 -21.93
C PRO A 335 11.36 -1.98 -20.88
N ASP A 336 12.62 -2.19 -21.28
CA ASP A 336 13.81 -1.99 -20.45
C ASP A 336 14.10 -0.51 -20.14
N GLY A 337 13.48 0.41 -20.89
CA GLY A 337 13.73 1.84 -20.78
C GLY A 337 14.85 2.33 -21.69
N ARG A 338 15.32 3.57 -21.43
CA ARG A 338 16.42 4.19 -22.22
C ARG A 338 17.76 3.95 -21.52
N PRO A 339 18.87 3.85 -22.28
CA PRO A 339 20.22 3.76 -21.70
C PRO A 339 20.49 4.88 -20.68
N GLY A 340 20.99 4.52 -19.50
CA GLY A 340 21.28 5.47 -18.41
C GLY A 340 20.05 5.93 -17.61
N MET A 341 18.88 5.38 -17.91
CA MET A 341 17.64 5.55 -17.14
C MET A 341 17.25 4.20 -16.52
N ASN A 342 16.50 4.22 -15.42
CA ASN A 342 15.91 2.99 -14.91
C ASN A 342 14.80 2.48 -15.83
N SER A 343 14.51 1.19 -15.80
CA SER A 343 13.28 0.66 -16.35
C SER A 343 12.06 1.40 -15.74
N PRO A 344 10.92 1.47 -16.44
CA PRO A 344 9.73 2.08 -15.87
C PRO A 344 9.30 1.45 -14.54
N PHE A 345 9.44 0.13 -14.42
CA PHE A 345 9.09 -0.59 -13.19
C PHE A 345 10.08 -0.31 -12.06
N ALA A 346 11.38 -0.48 -12.28
CA ALA A 346 12.41 -0.21 -11.28
C ALA A 346 12.36 1.24 -10.81
N ARG A 347 12.11 2.21 -11.72
CA ARG A 347 11.93 3.60 -11.36
C ARG A 347 10.78 3.80 -10.37
N LYS A 348 9.61 3.20 -10.63
CA LYS A 348 8.45 3.30 -9.75
C LYS A 348 8.65 2.58 -8.43
N LEU A 349 9.34 1.45 -8.43
CA LEU A 349 9.73 0.74 -7.22
C LEU A 349 10.69 1.60 -6.36
N LEU A 350 11.67 2.25 -6.99
CA LEU A 350 12.57 3.19 -6.32
C LEU A 350 11.84 4.44 -5.79
N GLU A 351 10.86 4.98 -6.55
CA GLU A 351 10.00 6.06 -6.06
C GLU A 351 9.24 5.64 -4.78
N ALA A 352 8.71 4.41 -4.74
CA ALA A 352 8.05 3.87 -3.55
C ALA A 352 9.01 3.76 -2.36
N PHE A 353 10.20 3.18 -2.56
CA PHE A 353 11.21 3.08 -1.50
C PHE A 353 11.65 4.46 -0.99
N ARG A 354 11.84 5.44 -1.86
CA ARG A 354 12.20 6.81 -1.49
C ARG A 354 11.06 7.58 -0.83
N GLY A 355 9.81 7.19 -1.09
CA GLY A 355 8.63 7.65 -0.36
C GLY A 355 8.60 7.21 1.11
N ARG A 356 9.43 6.23 1.49
CA ARG A 356 9.69 5.79 2.87
C ARG A 356 8.43 5.37 3.66
N GLY A 357 7.39 4.85 2.97
CA GLY A 357 6.14 4.47 3.63
C GLY A 357 5.37 5.65 4.23
N GLY A 358 5.59 6.85 3.67
CA GLY A 358 4.89 8.03 4.16
C GLY A 358 5.30 8.39 5.60
N LYS A 359 4.37 8.33 6.53
CA LYS A 359 4.44 8.93 7.86
C LYS A 359 4.70 7.96 8.98
N ASP A 360 4.28 6.71 8.81
CA ASP A 360 4.57 5.65 9.76
C ASP A 360 5.95 5.02 9.53
N LEU A 361 6.66 5.44 8.48
CA LEU A 361 7.96 4.91 8.07
C LEU A 361 7.95 3.39 7.82
N ILE A 362 6.77 2.86 7.50
CA ILE A 362 6.54 1.47 7.14
C ILE A 362 5.95 1.42 5.74
N LEU A 363 6.75 1.06 4.75
CA LEU A 363 6.28 0.88 3.39
C LEU A 363 5.70 -0.53 3.24
N THR A 364 4.42 -0.62 2.95
CA THR A 364 3.66 -1.86 2.72
C THR A 364 3.61 -2.23 1.24
N LEU A 365 3.26 -3.49 0.92
CA LEU A 365 3.05 -3.89 -0.49
C LEU A 365 1.85 -3.18 -1.12
N GLY A 366 0.83 -2.84 -0.32
CA GLY A 366 -0.30 -2.03 -0.78
C GLY A 366 0.14 -0.66 -1.30
N GLU A 367 1.01 0.02 -0.56
CA GLU A 367 1.57 1.32 -0.96
C GLU A 367 2.47 1.18 -2.19
N ILE A 368 3.36 0.18 -2.24
CA ILE A 368 4.19 -0.08 -3.43
C ILE A 368 3.29 -0.25 -4.67
N ASN A 369 2.20 -0.99 -4.56
CA ASN A 369 1.26 -1.18 -5.67
C ASN A 369 0.70 0.15 -6.20
N THR A 370 0.42 1.14 -5.35
CA THR A 370 -0.09 2.45 -5.79
C THR A 370 0.91 3.21 -6.68
N TYR A 371 2.22 2.99 -6.47
CA TYR A 371 3.24 3.60 -7.32
C TYR A 371 3.34 2.95 -8.70
N VAL A 372 3.15 1.62 -8.76
CA VAL A 372 3.37 0.86 -10.00
C VAL A 372 2.10 0.65 -10.84
N GLU A 373 0.90 0.73 -10.25
CA GLU A 373 -0.37 0.40 -10.92
C GLU A 373 -0.67 1.24 -12.18
N ALA A 374 -0.13 2.46 -12.26
CA ALA A 374 -0.30 3.35 -13.41
C ALA A 374 0.59 2.99 -14.61
N LEU A 375 1.50 2.03 -14.47
CA LEU A 375 2.40 1.61 -15.56
C LEU A 375 1.65 0.83 -16.66
N LYS A 376 2.18 0.93 -17.88
CA LYS A 376 1.75 0.14 -19.03
C LYS A 376 2.99 -0.53 -19.66
N PRO A 377 3.02 -1.87 -19.77
CA PRO A 377 2.00 -2.85 -19.36
C PRO A 377 1.69 -2.79 -17.87
N GLN A 378 0.47 -3.23 -17.50
CA GLN A 378 0.04 -3.18 -16.10
C GLN A 378 0.80 -4.22 -15.26
N PRO A 379 1.50 -3.80 -14.19
CA PRO A 379 2.10 -4.69 -13.21
C PRO A 379 1.07 -5.64 -12.59
N ARG A 380 1.53 -6.83 -12.18
CA ARG A 380 0.70 -7.81 -11.49
C ARG A 380 1.26 -8.09 -10.13
N SER A 381 0.39 -8.10 -9.13
CA SER A 381 0.72 -8.51 -7.77
C SER A 381 -0.23 -9.61 -7.32
N GLY A 382 0.25 -10.48 -6.44
CA GLY A 382 -0.55 -11.60 -5.96
C GLY A 382 0.17 -12.40 -4.89
N GLU A 383 -0.36 -13.58 -4.65
CA GLU A 383 0.09 -14.53 -3.66
C GLU A 383 0.56 -15.80 -4.35
N PHE A 384 1.45 -16.55 -3.71
CA PHE A 384 1.88 -17.86 -4.20
C PHE A 384 2.16 -18.83 -3.06
N GLY A 385 2.23 -20.11 -3.39
CA GLY A 385 2.57 -21.15 -2.42
C GLY A 385 1.61 -21.20 -1.24
N ASP A 386 2.16 -21.26 -0.06
CA ASP A 386 1.43 -21.36 1.22
C ASP A 386 1.28 -20.00 1.92
N ASN A 387 1.01 -18.95 1.15
CA ASN A 387 0.69 -17.63 1.70
C ASN A 387 -0.52 -17.70 2.64
N ALA A 388 -0.39 -17.11 3.80
CA ALA A 388 -1.51 -17.02 4.74
C ALA A 388 -2.35 -15.75 4.50
N PRO A 389 -3.69 -15.84 4.52
CA PRO A 389 -4.55 -14.67 4.37
C PRO A 389 -4.25 -13.58 5.40
N GLY A 390 -4.22 -12.32 4.96
CA GLY A 390 -3.92 -11.17 5.83
C GLY A 390 -2.43 -10.93 6.11
N SER A 391 -1.54 -11.78 5.59
CA SER A 391 -0.09 -11.57 5.64
C SER A 391 0.35 -10.42 4.74
N ASP A 392 1.46 -9.80 5.11
CA ASP A 392 2.06 -8.73 4.32
C ASP A 392 3.59 -8.77 4.45
N PHE A 393 4.27 -8.04 3.59
CA PHE A 393 5.70 -7.77 3.67
C PHE A 393 5.90 -6.29 3.89
N VAL A 394 6.79 -5.90 4.81
CA VAL A 394 6.97 -4.50 5.19
C VAL A 394 8.42 -4.06 5.10
N PHE A 395 8.63 -2.85 4.62
CA PHE A 395 9.92 -2.19 4.61
C PHE A 395 9.89 -1.10 5.68
N VAL A 396 10.70 -1.27 6.73
CA VAL A 396 10.75 -0.33 7.87
C VAL A 396 12.03 0.48 7.78
N ILE A 397 11.91 1.79 7.81
CA ILE A 397 13.07 2.72 7.81
C ILE A 397 13.91 2.49 9.07
N LYS A 398 15.23 2.47 8.87
CA LYS A 398 16.23 2.32 9.96
C LYS A 398 17.10 3.55 10.08
#